data_56f5c43fd37bd93ee205965df46e8977
#
_entry.id   56f5c43fd37bd93ee205965df46e8977
#
_cell.length_a   1.000
_cell.length_b   1.000
_cell.length_c   1.000
_cell.angle_alpha   90.00
_cell.angle_beta   90.00
_cell.angle_gamma   90.00
#
_symmetry.space_group_name_H-M   'P 1'
#
loop_
_entity.id
_entity.type
_entity.pdbx_description
1 polymer ?
#
loop_
_entity_poly.entity_id
_entity_poly.type
_entity_poly.pdbx_seq_one_letter_code
_entity_poly.pdbx_strand_id
1 'polypeptide(L)'
;LALISVVGLALSGCGGSGGGSNSDSTSTQPAVKPSVAIGSVEAVNAEESTLTVNGHTYRVSEVVYDDTQVQLADVKPKMVVRVGSDIRQASDNGVRVTLEPTITGRVTAIDYVKKTFTVNGVDLQFDGLSDDIEINDWVMVSSLPTADAGYRVLSVVEIDVDNDYPALGSYYELEGRITSTDENAGTFELGTNITVSYDNISQLSIGQWVEVEGEMQNGIFMANEVEVEGYDVISNDSDVEGIVTWVANDYSEFSLNYRGAFFIDNATRFEDGSKANLKQGQEVEVTSVMKNGKRTATVIEFERSEFDNDNQWRG
;
A
#
# COMPACT_ATOMS: atom_id res chain seq x y z
N LEU A 1 -40.13 -30.19 11.11
CA LEU A 1 -40.37 -29.69 12.47
C LEU A 1 -39.11 -29.87 13.30
N ALA A 2 -38.37 -28.80 13.56
CA ALA A 2 -37.42 -28.69 14.67
C ALA A 2 -37.34 -27.21 15.07
N LEU A 3 -37.83 -26.93 16.25
CA LEU A 3 -37.72 -25.68 16.96
C LEU A 3 -36.28 -25.49 17.41
N ILE A 4 -35.72 -24.27 17.20
CA ILE A 4 -34.51 -23.84 17.86
C ILE A 4 -34.87 -22.68 18.78
N SER A 5 -34.65 -22.89 20.07
CA SER A 5 -34.92 -21.93 21.15
C SER A 5 -33.81 -20.92 21.26
N VAL A 6 -34.18 -19.66 21.28
CA VAL A 6 -33.34 -18.51 21.62
C VAL A 6 -33.23 -18.41 23.15
N VAL A 7 -32.03 -18.50 23.70
CA VAL A 7 -31.75 -18.21 25.11
C VAL A 7 -31.16 -16.83 25.20
N GLY A 8 -31.92 -15.87 25.64
CA GLY A 8 -31.48 -14.54 26.08
C GLY A 8 -30.92 -14.64 27.50
N LEU A 9 -29.69 -14.15 27.72
CA LEU A 9 -29.12 -13.93 29.03
C LEU A 9 -29.08 -12.41 29.31
N ALA A 10 -30.02 -11.98 30.12
CA ALA A 10 -29.98 -10.69 30.77
C ALA A 10 -29.18 -10.85 32.10
N LEU A 11 -28.12 -10.11 32.26
CA LEU A 11 -27.39 -9.95 33.54
C LEU A 11 -27.61 -8.55 34.06
N SER A 12 -28.55 -8.41 34.98
CA SER A 12 -28.67 -7.30 35.90
C SER A 12 -27.87 -7.63 37.15
N GLY A 13 -26.87 -6.84 37.49
CA GLY A 13 -26.12 -6.96 38.72
C GLY A 13 -25.88 -5.59 39.36
N CYS A 14 -26.57 -5.34 40.43
CA CYS A 14 -26.50 -4.10 41.21
C CYS A 14 -25.58 -4.31 42.45
N GLY A 15 -24.72 -3.33 42.73
CA GLY A 15 -24.40 -2.87 44.08
C GLY A 15 -23.27 -3.54 44.85
N GLY A 16 -22.29 -2.75 45.28
CA GLY A 16 -21.42 -3.06 46.41
C GLY A 16 -20.16 -2.18 46.46
N SER A 17 -20.19 -1.24 47.42
CA SER A 17 -19.12 -0.28 47.80
C SER A 17 -17.83 -0.96 48.33
N GLY A 18 -16.66 -0.34 48.01
CA GLY A 18 -15.52 -0.34 48.94
C GLY A 18 -14.17 -0.71 48.39
N GLY A 19 -13.22 0.21 48.37
CA GLY A 19 -11.80 -0.07 48.51
C GLY A 19 -10.97 0.15 47.23
N GLY A 20 -10.17 1.23 47.24
CA GLY A 20 -9.32 1.67 46.16
C GLY A 20 -8.23 0.70 45.74
N SER A 21 -8.03 0.63 44.50
CA SER A 21 -6.76 0.36 43.80
C SER A 21 -6.88 0.99 42.44
N ASN A 22 -5.92 1.83 42.09
CA ASN A 22 -5.74 2.40 40.77
C ASN A 22 -5.57 1.26 39.80
N SER A 23 -6.59 0.92 39.09
CA SER A 23 -6.50 0.23 37.82
C SER A 23 -6.56 1.33 36.73
N ASP A 24 -5.45 1.62 36.12
CA ASP A 24 -5.42 2.30 34.83
C ASP A 24 -6.31 1.50 33.87
N SER A 25 -7.56 1.89 33.77
CA SER A 25 -8.40 1.53 32.69
C SER A 25 -7.93 2.42 31.52
N THR A 26 -7.00 1.94 30.74
CA THR A 26 -6.83 2.39 29.36
C THR A 26 -8.17 2.17 28.68
N SER A 27 -8.99 3.22 28.63
CA SER A 27 -10.12 3.27 27.72
C SER A 27 -9.51 3.30 26.32
N THR A 28 -9.43 2.14 25.68
CA THR A 28 -9.26 2.06 24.23
C THR A 28 -10.49 2.72 23.63
N GLN A 29 -10.41 4.02 23.39
CA GLN A 29 -11.36 4.70 22.54
C GLN A 29 -11.21 4.03 21.17
N PRO A 30 -12.28 3.60 20.50
CA PRO A 30 -12.18 3.04 19.15
C PRO A 30 -11.36 4.00 18.30
N ALA A 31 -10.36 3.51 17.62
CA ALA A 31 -9.58 4.32 16.69
C ALA A 31 -10.54 4.99 15.73
N VAL A 32 -10.42 6.31 15.58
CA VAL A 32 -11.25 7.05 14.64
C VAL A 32 -10.81 6.60 13.24
N LYS A 33 -11.75 6.06 12.48
CA LYS A 33 -11.51 5.61 11.10
C LYS A 33 -11.00 6.78 10.26
N PRO A 34 -9.85 6.68 9.61
CA PRO A 34 -9.27 7.76 8.81
C PRO A 34 -10.15 8.04 7.57
N SER A 35 -10.08 9.27 7.08
CA SER A 35 -10.79 9.69 5.87
C SER A 35 -10.15 9.14 4.59
N VAL A 36 -8.84 8.89 4.63
CA VAL A 36 -8.06 8.24 3.57
C VAL A 36 -7.17 7.17 4.20
N ALA A 37 -7.17 5.98 3.61
CA ALA A 37 -6.23 4.92 3.93
C ALA A 37 -5.50 4.48 2.66
N ILE A 38 -4.18 4.28 2.77
CA ILE A 38 -3.33 3.73 1.70
C ILE A 38 -2.59 2.53 2.30
N GLY A 39 -2.81 1.36 1.75
CA GLY A 39 -2.19 0.14 2.28
C GLY A 39 -2.61 -1.11 1.54
N SER A 40 -2.15 -2.24 2.03
CA SER A 40 -2.49 -3.53 1.47
C SER A 40 -3.88 -4.01 1.93
N VAL A 41 -4.64 -4.61 1.02
CA VAL A 41 -5.94 -5.20 1.32
C VAL A 41 -5.77 -6.40 2.24
N GLU A 42 -6.43 -6.40 3.38
CA GLU A 42 -6.46 -7.52 4.33
C GLU A 42 -7.59 -8.50 4.00
N ALA A 43 -8.77 -7.96 3.70
CA ALA A 43 -9.94 -8.77 3.39
C ALA A 43 -10.89 -8.06 2.42
N VAL A 44 -11.57 -8.86 1.59
CA VAL A 44 -12.63 -8.41 0.69
C VAL A 44 -13.87 -9.26 0.91
N ASN A 45 -15.03 -8.60 1.03
CA ASN A 45 -16.33 -9.26 1.02
C ASN A 45 -17.21 -8.63 -0.07
N ALA A 46 -17.24 -9.28 -1.23
CA ALA A 46 -17.99 -8.77 -2.38
C ALA A 46 -19.52 -8.82 -2.16
N GLU A 47 -20.03 -9.77 -1.35
CA GLU A 47 -21.49 -9.87 -1.06
C GLU A 47 -21.97 -8.71 -0.21
N GLU A 48 -21.17 -8.27 0.76
CA GLU A 48 -21.48 -7.14 1.65
C GLU A 48 -20.97 -5.81 1.10
N SER A 49 -20.25 -5.83 -0.02
CA SER A 49 -19.58 -4.67 -0.61
C SER A 49 -18.64 -4.01 0.38
N THR A 50 -17.76 -4.79 1.05
CA THR A 50 -16.80 -4.27 2.02
C THR A 50 -15.38 -4.72 1.72
N LEU A 51 -14.42 -3.90 2.17
CA LEU A 51 -12.99 -4.11 2.04
C LEU A 51 -12.31 -3.63 3.32
N THR A 52 -11.28 -4.36 3.80
CA THR A 52 -10.50 -4.00 4.99
C THR A 52 -9.08 -3.62 4.58
N VAL A 53 -8.64 -2.46 5.06
CA VAL A 53 -7.28 -1.90 4.87
C VAL A 53 -6.86 -1.23 6.17
N ASN A 54 -5.63 -1.44 6.62
CA ASN A 54 -5.06 -0.85 7.83
C ASN A 54 -6.01 -1.03 9.04
N GLY A 55 -6.46 -2.26 9.28
CA GLY A 55 -7.38 -2.60 10.36
C GLY A 55 -8.81 -2.04 10.25
N HIS A 56 -9.11 -1.24 9.21
CA HIS A 56 -10.40 -0.56 9.04
C HIS A 56 -11.23 -1.17 7.93
N THR A 57 -12.48 -1.57 8.23
CA THR A 57 -13.42 -2.07 7.21
C THR A 57 -14.22 -0.92 6.60
N TYR A 58 -14.19 -0.81 5.29
CA TYR A 58 -14.86 0.20 4.49
C TYR A 58 -16.00 -0.42 3.68
N ARG A 59 -17.15 0.27 3.61
CA ARG A 59 -18.16 -0.06 2.61
C ARG A 59 -17.73 0.57 1.29
N VAL A 60 -17.66 -0.24 0.23
CA VAL A 60 -17.18 0.17 -1.08
C VAL A 60 -18.36 0.59 -1.98
N SER A 61 -18.29 1.77 -2.58
CA SER A 61 -19.23 2.22 -3.60
C SER A 61 -18.75 1.94 -5.02
N GLU A 62 -17.45 2.02 -5.24
CA GLU A 62 -16.79 1.73 -6.52
C GLU A 62 -15.34 1.36 -6.30
N VAL A 63 -14.78 0.59 -7.22
CA VAL A 63 -13.34 0.34 -7.34
C VAL A 63 -12.91 0.82 -8.71
N VAL A 64 -11.78 1.51 -8.79
CA VAL A 64 -11.22 2.03 -10.05
C VAL A 64 -9.72 1.75 -10.13
N TYR A 65 -9.25 1.59 -11.35
CA TYR A 65 -7.84 1.64 -11.69
C TYR A 65 -7.71 2.51 -12.95
N ASP A 66 -6.85 3.52 -12.88
CA ASP A 66 -6.88 4.60 -13.84
C ASP A 66 -8.34 5.12 -13.99
N ASP A 67 -8.85 5.37 -15.15
CA ASP A 67 -10.24 5.77 -15.38
C ASP A 67 -11.21 4.58 -15.55
N THR A 68 -10.74 3.35 -15.36
CA THR A 68 -11.51 2.13 -15.57
C THR A 68 -12.13 1.62 -14.28
N GLN A 69 -13.45 1.40 -14.30
CA GLN A 69 -14.14 0.76 -13.17
C GLN A 69 -13.84 -0.74 -13.15
N VAL A 70 -13.37 -1.23 -11.99
CA VAL A 70 -13.05 -2.63 -11.72
C VAL A 70 -14.08 -3.23 -10.77
N GLN A 71 -14.37 -4.53 -10.89
CA GLN A 71 -15.27 -5.19 -9.97
C GLN A 71 -14.59 -5.45 -8.61
N LEU A 72 -15.33 -5.24 -7.51
CA LEU A 72 -14.79 -5.54 -6.16
C LEU A 72 -14.39 -7.02 -6.02
N ALA A 73 -15.01 -7.92 -6.77
CA ALA A 73 -14.68 -9.35 -6.79
C ALA A 73 -13.27 -9.65 -7.34
N ASP A 74 -12.70 -8.74 -8.15
CA ASP A 74 -11.35 -8.87 -8.72
C ASP A 74 -10.28 -8.31 -7.79
N VAL A 75 -10.66 -7.54 -6.78
CA VAL A 75 -9.74 -7.11 -5.71
C VAL A 75 -9.40 -8.31 -4.83
N LYS A 76 -8.11 -8.51 -4.61
CA LYS A 76 -7.60 -9.65 -3.82
C LYS A 76 -6.81 -9.15 -2.60
N PRO A 77 -6.68 -9.97 -1.55
CA PRO A 77 -5.80 -9.67 -0.43
C PRO A 77 -4.38 -9.35 -0.90
N LYS A 78 -3.73 -8.42 -0.21
CA LYS A 78 -2.39 -7.91 -0.48
C LYS A 78 -2.24 -7.06 -1.76
N MET A 79 -3.31 -6.78 -2.51
CA MET A 79 -3.28 -5.65 -3.46
C MET A 79 -3.16 -4.34 -2.67
N VAL A 80 -2.35 -3.41 -3.17
CA VAL A 80 -2.26 -2.07 -2.57
C VAL A 80 -3.39 -1.21 -3.13
N VAL A 81 -4.04 -0.47 -2.24
CA VAL A 81 -5.17 0.38 -2.58
C VAL A 81 -5.12 1.70 -1.83
N ARG A 82 -5.75 2.70 -2.39
CA ARG A 82 -6.14 3.94 -1.73
C ARG A 82 -7.65 3.91 -1.50
N VAL A 83 -8.07 4.11 -0.27
CA VAL A 83 -9.48 4.16 0.14
C VAL A 83 -9.83 5.58 0.53
N GLY A 84 -10.96 6.09 0.06
CA GLY A 84 -11.41 7.44 0.29
C GLY A 84 -11.04 8.39 -0.84
N SER A 85 -11.56 9.61 -0.82
CA SER A 85 -11.27 10.61 -1.83
C SER A 85 -10.83 11.92 -1.18
N ASP A 86 -9.92 12.64 -1.84
CA ASP A 86 -9.54 14.01 -1.52
C ASP A 86 -10.70 15.00 -1.69
N ILE A 87 -11.79 14.58 -2.32
CA ILE A 87 -12.97 15.36 -2.61
C ILE A 87 -14.12 14.85 -1.74
N ARG A 88 -14.53 15.59 -0.74
CA ARG A 88 -15.71 15.64 0.12
C ARG A 88 -17.00 14.93 -0.37
N GLN A 89 -16.91 13.68 -0.82
CA GLN A 89 -18.05 12.84 -1.15
C GLN A 89 -17.90 11.45 -0.51
N ALA A 90 -17.88 11.41 0.82
CA ALA A 90 -18.46 10.24 1.47
C ALA A 90 -19.94 10.32 1.14
N SER A 91 -20.36 9.68 0.06
CA SER A 91 -21.78 9.46 -0.19
C SER A 91 -22.27 8.51 0.90
N ASP A 92 -23.55 8.60 1.29
CA ASP A 92 -24.19 7.62 2.19
C ASP A 92 -24.06 6.17 1.68
N ASN A 93 -23.51 5.97 0.48
CA ASN A 93 -23.40 4.72 -0.25
C ASN A 93 -22.03 4.01 -0.13
N GLY A 94 -21.04 4.62 0.47
CA GLY A 94 -19.70 4.01 0.63
C GLY A 94 -18.55 4.89 0.11
N VAL A 95 -17.35 4.32 0.13
CA VAL A 95 -16.09 4.98 -0.31
C VAL A 95 -15.69 4.52 -1.70
N ARG A 96 -14.94 5.36 -2.41
CA ARG A 96 -14.19 4.97 -3.61
C ARG A 96 -12.90 4.28 -3.19
N VAL A 97 -12.56 3.21 -3.89
CA VAL A 97 -11.29 2.49 -3.79
C VAL A 97 -10.54 2.66 -5.10
N THR A 98 -9.32 3.15 -5.04
CA THR A 98 -8.41 3.21 -6.19
C THR A 98 -7.37 2.10 -6.02
N LEU A 99 -7.16 1.28 -7.04
CA LEU A 99 -6.06 0.32 -7.06
C LEU A 99 -4.76 1.06 -7.30
N GLU A 100 -3.73 0.73 -6.54
CA GLU A 100 -2.39 1.35 -6.58
C GLU A 100 -1.34 0.24 -6.81
N PRO A 101 -1.35 -0.44 -7.96
CA PRO A 101 -0.33 -1.44 -8.27
C PRO A 101 1.00 -0.72 -8.52
N THR A 102 2.11 -1.39 -8.26
CA THR A 102 3.45 -0.86 -8.56
C THR A 102 3.88 -1.14 -10.00
N ILE A 103 3.36 -2.22 -10.58
CA ILE A 103 3.65 -2.62 -11.95
C ILE A 103 2.39 -3.24 -12.55
N THR A 104 2.02 -2.81 -13.75
CA THR A 104 0.96 -3.44 -14.52
C THR A 104 1.44 -3.78 -15.92
N GLY A 105 1.02 -4.92 -16.44
CA GLY A 105 1.40 -5.32 -17.79
C GLY A 105 1.36 -6.83 -18.01
N ARG A 106 1.85 -7.25 -19.18
CA ARG A 106 1.87 -8.67 -19.55
C ARG A 106 3.12 -9.37 -19.02
N VAL A 107 2.93 -10.59 -18.52
CA VAL A 107 4.03 -11.48 -18.13
C VAL A 107 4.80 -11.90 -19.37
N THR A 108 6.11 -11.63 -19.39
CA THR A 108 6.99 -11.93 -20.52
C THR A 108 7.89 -13.15 -20.29
N ALA A 109 8.16 -13.47 -19.03
CA ALA A 109 8.88 -14.68 -18.64
C ALA A 109 8.39 -15.17 -17.27
N ILE A 110 8.49 -16.48 -17.01
CA ILE A 110 8.09 -17.09 -15.75
C ILE A 110 8.92 -18.36 -15.46
N ASP A 111 9.35 -18.51 -14.23
CA ASP A 111 10.00 -19.72 -13.71
C ASP A 111 9.27 -20.12 -12.40
N TYR A 112 8.35 -21.08 -12.50
CA TYR A 112 7.55 -21.54 -11.37
C TYR A 112 8.37 -22.22 -10.29
N VAL A 113 9.53 -22.78 -10.63
CA VAL A 113 10.40 -23.48 -9.64
C VAL A 113 11.12 -22.46 -8.77
N LYS A 114 11.60 -21.36 -9.38
CA LYS A 114 12.25 -20.27 -8.67
C LYS A 114 11.29 -19.23 -8.15
N LYS A 115 9.99 -19.32 -8.56
CA LYS A 115 8.98 -18.31 -8.27
C LYS A 115 9.41 -16.91 -8.73
N THR A 116 10.03 -16.84 -9.94
CA THR A 116 10.42 -15.59 -10.60
C THR A 116 9.62 -15.36 -11.86
N PHE A 117 9.39 -14.11 -12.20
CA PHE A 117 8.64 -13.70 -13.38
C PHE A 117 9.09 -12.32 -13.84
N THR A 118 8.79 -11.95 -15.09
CA THR A 118 9.18 -10.65 -15.66
C THR A 118 7.93 -9.95 -16.19
N VAL A 119 7.73 -8.69 -15.80
CA VAL A 119 6.69 -7.78 -16.31
C VAL A 119 7.36 -6.45 -16.67
N ASN A 120 7.09 -5.89 -17.84
CA ASN A 120 7.69 -4.63 -18.33
C ASN A 120 9.23 -4.60 -18.21
N GLY A 121 9.89 -5.74 -18.42
CA GLY A 121 11.34 -5.85 -18.29
C GLY A 121 11.87 -5.88 -16.87
N VAL A 122 11.00 -5.83 -15.87
CA VAL A 122 11.34 -5.96 -14.46
C VAL A 122 11.33 -7.41 -14.05
N ASP A 123 12.47 -7.93 -13.58
CA ASP A 123 12.57 -9.26 -13.01
C ASP A 123 12.15 -9.23 -11.54
N LEU A 124 11.15 -10.02 -11.20
CA LEU A 124 10.51 -10.07 -9.89
C LEU A 124 10.58 -11.47 -9.30
N GLN A 125 10.55 -11.55 -7.97
CA GLN A 125 10.41 -12.81 -7.23
C GLN A 125 9.23 -12.70 -6.26
N PHE A 126 8.40 -13.75 -6.22
CA PHE A 126 7.26 -13.85 -5.31
C PHE A 126 6.96 -15.30 -4.98
N ASP A 127 7.18 -15.70 -3.73
CA ASP A 127 6.96 -17.09 -3.29
C ASP A 127 5.49 -17.54 -3.42
N GLY A 128 4.54 -16.59 -3.34
CA GLY A 128 3.11 -16.79 -3.54
C GLY A 128 2.65 -16.82 -5.00
N LEU A 129 3.58 -16.81 -5.98
CA LEU A 129 3.22 -16.81 -7.40
C LEU A 129 2.37 -18.03 -7.75
N SER A 130 1.14 -17.79 -8.26
CA SER A 130 0.23 -18.83 -8.69
C SER A 130 0.76 -19.56 -9.92
N ASP A 131 0.55 -20.87 -9.97
CA ASP A 131 0.85 -21.69 -11.14
C ASP A 131 -0.21 -21.51 -12.27
N ASP A 132 -1.30 -20.79 -11.98
CA ASP A 132 -2.33 -20.42 -12.97
C ASP A 132 -1.92 -19.22 -13.82
N ILE A 133 -0.97 -18.37 -13.36
CA ILE A 133 -0.47 -17.22 -14.11
C ILE A 133 0.45 -17.72 -15.23
N GLU A 134 0.16 -17.35 -16.47
CA GLU A 134 0.88 -17.80 -17.66
C GLU A 134 1.59 -16.63 -18.39
N ILE A 135 2.46 -16.96 -19.35
CA ILE A 135 3.06 -15.96 -20.23
C ILE A 135 1.96 -15.33 -21.09
N ASN A 136 1.98 -14.01 -21.22
CA ASN A 136 1.03 -13.08 -21.82
C ASN A 136 -0.21 -12.74 -20.97
N ASP A 137 -0.39 -13.34 -19.79
CA ASP A 137 -1.40 -12.83 -18.88
C ASP A 137 -1.08 -11.40 -18.49
N TRP A 138 -2.11 -10.58 -18.39
CA TRP A 138 -2.00 -9.22 -17.93
C TRP A 138 -2.19 -9.22 -16.41
N VAL A 139 -1.22 -8.70 -15.68
CA VAL A 139 -1.19 -8.75 -14.23
C VAL A 139 -1.06 -7.37 -13.59
N MET A 140 -1.64 -7.22 -12.41
CA MET A 140 -1.35 -6.17 -11.45
C MET A 140 -0.40 -6.74 -10.38
N VAL A 141 0.75 -6.10 -10.21
CA VAL A 141 1.72 -6.42 -9.16
C VAL A 141 1.69 -5.32 -8.12
N SER A 142 1.34 -5.68 -6.90
CA SER A 142 1.48 -4.78 -5.75
C SER A 142 2.76 -5.10 -4.99
N SER A 143 3.51 -4.07 -4.63
CA SER A 143 4.76 -4.22 -3.89
C SER A 143 5.01 -3.07 -2.93
N LEU A 144 5.91 -3.29 -1.96
CA LEU A 144 6.53 -2.22 -1.18
C LEU A 144 7.98 -2.05 -1.62
N PRO A 145 8.53 -0.82 -1.54
CA PRO A 145 9.92 -0.59 -1.90
C PRO A 145 10.87 -1.26 -0.92
N THR A 146 12.02 -1.70 -1.41
CA THR A 146 13.12 -2.14 -0.55
C THR A 146 14.11 -0.99 -0.27
N ALA A 147 15.00 -1.18 0.70
CA ALA A 147 16.00 -0.17 1.07
C ALA A 147 16.97 0.20 -0.08
N ASP A 148 17.14 -0.69 -1.05
CA ASP A 148 17.97 -0.55 -2.25
C ASP A 148 17.16 -0.15 -3.49
N ALA A 149 15.94 0.34 -3.30
CA ALA A 149 15.02 0.77 -4.34
C ALA A 149 14.54 -0.36 -5.29
N GLY A 150 14.56 -1.61 -4.80
CA GLY A 150 13.90 -2.75 -5.44
C GLY A 150 12.46 -2.92 -4.98
N TYR A 151 11.89 -4.09 -5.26
CA TYR A 151 10.49 -4.42 -5.01
C TYR A 151 10.36 -5.62 -4.08
N ARG A 152 9.60 -5.48 -3.00
CA ARG A 152 9.08 -6.59 -2.20
C ARG A 152 7.64 -6.84 -2.64
N VAL A 153 7.45 -7.83 -3.49
CA VAL A 153 6.14 -8.17 -4.04
C VAL A 153 5.21 -8.67 -2.93
N LEU A 154 4.01 -8.12 -2.86
CA LEU A 154 2.94 -8.47 -1.94
C LEU A 154 1.88 -9.35 -2.60
N SER A 155 1.55 -9.04 -3.86
CA SER A 155 0.58 -9.79 -4.66
C SER A 155 0.87 -9.69 -6.14
N VAL A 156 0.44 -10.73 -6.87
CA VAL A 156 0.38 -10.77 -8.34
C VAL A 156 -1.01 -11.28 -8.70
N VAL A 157 -1.80 -10.44 -9.35
CA VAL A 157 -3.20 -10.72 -9.67
C VAL A 157 -3.40 -10.59 -11.18
N GLU A 158 -3.86 -11.66 -11.80
CA GLU A 158 -4.30 -11.65 -13.20
C GLU A 158 -5.61 -10.86 -13.32
N ILE A 159 -5.68 -10.01 -14.34
CA ILE A 159 -6.88 -9.27 -14.73
C ILE A 159 -7.23 -9.64 -16.16
N ASP A 160 -8.45 -10.10 -16.39
CA ASP A 160 -8.93 -10.47 -17.74
C ASP A 160 -9.20 -9.21 -18.57
N VAL A 161 -8.11 -8.65 -19.10
CA VAL A 161 -8.20 -7.45 -19.96
C VAL A 161 -8.77 -7.76 -21.34
N ASP A 162 -8.76 -9.01 -21.78
CA ASP A 162 -9.23 -9.37 -23.11
C ASP A 162 -10.77 -9.47 -23.15
N ASN A 163 -11.42 -9.81 -22.04
CA ASN A 163 -12.88 -9.95 -21.96
C ASN A 163 -13.55 -8.90 -21.07
N ASP A 164 -13.01 -8.67 -19.87
CA ASP A 164 -13.69 -7.85 -18.85
C ASP A 164 -13.24 -6.39 -18.89
N TYR A 165 -11.95 -6.13 -19.15
CA TYR A 165 -11.35 -4.78 -19.06
C TYR A 165 -10.49 -4.40 -20.29
N PRO A 166 -11.05 -4.39 -21.52
CA PRO A 166 -10.26 -4.17 -22.73
C PRO A 166 -9.55 -2.80 -22.79
N ALA A 167 -10.02 -1.81 -22.04
CA ALA A 167 -9.36 -0.51 -21.94
C ALA A 167 -7.97 -0.62 -21.29
N LEU A 168 -7.78 -1.56 -20.36
CA LEU A 168 -6.51 -1.77 -19.65
C LEU A 168 -5.50 -2.59 -20.47
N GLY A 169 -5.92 -3.28 -21.53
CA GLY A 169 -5.06 -4.20 -22.27
C GLY A 169 -3.86 -3.55 -22.96
N SER A 170 -3.90 -2.24 -23.17
CA SER A 170 -2.79 -1.44 -23.73
C SER A 170 -2.17 -0.47 -22.71
N TYR A 171 -2.60 -0.52 -21.46
CA TYR A 171 -2.08 0.30 -20.39
C TYR A 171 -0.98 -0.46 -19.65
N TYR A 172 0.20 0.14 -19.53
CA TYR A 172 1.35 -0.41 -18.82
C TYR A 172 1.94 0.65 -17.94
N GLU A 173 2.06 0.32 -16.67
CA GLU A 173 2.55 1.18 -15.62
C GLU A 173 3.76 0.55 -14.93
N LEU A 174 4.63 1.41 -14.45
CA LEU A 174 5.82 1.04 -13.70
C LEU A 174 6.15 2.14 -12.69
N GLU A 175 6.09 1.83 -11.42
CA GLU A 175 6.55 2.73 -10.39
C GLU A 175 7.98 2.39 -9.93
N GLY A 176 8.73 3.42 -9.53
CA GLY A 176 10.06 3.19 -8.97
C GLY A 176 10.77 4.45 -8.53
N ARG A 177 11.90 4.25 -7.87
CA ARG A 177 12.78 5.35 -7.46
C ARG A 177 13.76 5.69 -8.57
N ILE A 178 13.88 6.96 -8.93
CA ILE A 178 14.91 7.45 -9.86
C ILE A 178 16.28 7.31 -9.19
N THR A 179 17.18 6.56 -9.81
CA THR A 179 18.54 6.30 -9.31
C THR A 179 19.62 7.04 -10.10
N SER A 180 19.37 7.34 -11.37
CA SER A 180 20.22 8.20 -12.20
C SER A 180 19.42 8.90 -13.29
N THR A 181 19.97 9.98 -13.86
CA THR A 181 19.42 10.72 -14.98
C THR A 181 20.51 11.04 -16.00
N ASP A 182 20.20 10.95 -17.31
CA ASP A 182 21.05 11.38 -18.42
C ASP A 182 20.26 12.32 -19.35
N GLU A 183 20.38 13.63 -19.10
CA GLU A 183 19.69 14.66 -19.89
C GLU A 183 20.10 14.67 -21.36
N ASN A 184 21.32 14.22 -21.73
CA ASN A 184 21.75 14.19 -23.11
C ASN A 184 21.13 13.03 -23.88
N ALA A 185 20.92 11.90 -23.20
CA ALA A 185 20.26 10.73 -23.77
C ALA A 185 18.73 10.83 -23.68
N GLY A 186 18.19 11.72 -22.85
CA GLY A 186 16.75 11.77 -22.53
C GLY A 186 16.29 10.54 -21.77
N THR A 187 17.13 10.00 -20.85
CA THR A 187 16.84 8.76 -20.13
C THR A 187 17.09 8.91 -18.63
N PHE A 188 16.37 8.11 -17.84
CA PHE A 188 16.65 7.92 -16.43
C PHE A 188 16.55 6.44 -16.05
N GLU A 189 17.14 6.06 -14.92
CA GLU A 189 17.06 4.71 -14.39
C GLU A 189 16.07 4.64 -13.21
N LEU A 190 15.17 3.66 -13.24
CA LEU A 190 14.35 3.24 -12.11
C LEU A 190 14.99 2.04 -11.41
N GLY A 191 15.10 2.13 -10.08
CA GLY A 191 15.75 1.08 -9.31
C GLY A 191 17.18 0.82 -9.81
N THR A 192 17.49 -0.44 -10.10
CA THR A 192 18.85 -0.84 -10.47
C THR A 192 19.04 -1.13 -11.96
N ASN A 193 17.97 -1.41 -12.72
CA ASN A 193 18.12 -2.01 -14.05
C ASN A 193 17.09 -1.58 -15.10
N ILE A 194 16.25 -0.59 -14.82
CA ILE A 194 15.17 -0.21 -15.72
C ILE A 194 15.49 1.14 -16.31
N THR A 195 15.87 1.17 -17.59
CA THR A 195 16.09 2.40 -18.34
C THR A 195 14.75 2.89 -18.89
N VAL A 196 14.41 4.13 -18.56
CA VAL A 196 13.22 4.84 -19.05
C VAL A 196 13.65 5.98 -19.96
N SER A 197 13.03 6.10 -21.15
CA SER A 197 13.18 7.24 -22.04
C SER A 197 11.99 8.19 -21.89
N TYR A 198 12.28 9.48 -21.65
CA TYR A 198 11.25 10.50 -21.43
C TYR A 198 11.72 11.88 -21.88
N ASP A 199 10.87 12.63 -22.60
CA ASP A 199 11.23 13.91 -23.20
C ASP A 199 11.46 15.03 -22.19
N ASN A 200 10.77 15.02 -21.04
CA ASN A 200 10.79 16.09 -20.04
C ASN A 200 11.67 15.77 -18.82
N ILE A 201 12.75 15.06 -19.02
CA ILE A 201 13.63 14.56 -17.94
C ILE A 201 14.19 15.69 -17.03
N SER A 202 14.35 16.92 -17.53
CA SER A 202 14.88 18.04 -16.77
C SER A 202 14.02 18.46 -15.56
N GLN A 203 12.79 17.97 -15.46
CA GLN A 203 11.89 18.19 -14.33
C GLN A 203 12.02 17.11 -13.25
N LEU A 204 12.75 16.05 -13.53
CA LEU A 204 12.93 14.92 -12.65
C LEU A 204 14.22 15.01 -11.84
N SER A 205 14.25 14.44 -10.66
CA SER A 205 15.42 14.42 -9.78
C SER A 205 15.69 13.03 -9.22
N ILE A 206 16.98 12.72 -9.06
CA ILE A 206 17.41 11.49 -8.41
C ILE A 206 16.81 11.41 -7.00
N GLY A 207 16.27 10.26 -6.66
CA GLY A 207 15.67 9.98 -5.36
C GLY A 207 14.15 10.10 -5.32
N GLN A 208 13.51 10.75 -6.32
CA GLN A 208 12.07 10.78 -6.44
C GLN A 208 11.53 9.37 -6.72
N TRP A 209 10.37 9.07 -6.15
CA TRP A 209 9.53 7.96 -6.57
C TRP A 209 8.59 8.47 -7.64
N VAL A 210 8.53 7.77 -8.75
CA VAL A 210 7.71 8.15 -9.89
C VAL A 210 6.87 6.98 -10.37
N GLU A 211 5.69 7.30 -10.87
CA GLU A 211 4.88 6.45 -11.71
C GLU A 211 5.18 6.79 -13.16
N VAL A 212 5.30 5.78 -13.99
CA VAL A 212 5.66 5.89 -15.40
C VAL A 212 4.68 5.08 -16.22
N GLU A 213 3.95 5.74 -17.11
CA GLU A 213 3.09 5.11 -18.10
C GLU A 213 3.79 5.04 -19.45
N GLY A 214 3.69 3.91 -20.13
CA GLY A 214 4.35 3.73 -21.41
C GLY A 214 4.40 2.28 -21.86
N GLU A 215 5.41 1.94 -22.67
CA GLU A 215 5.59 0.56 -23.16
C GLU A 215 7.08 0.19 -23.27
N MET A 216 7.36 -1.09 -23.13
CA MET A 216 8.71 -1.62 -23.31
C MET A 216 9.05 -1.77 -24.80
N GLN A 217 10.08 -1.09 -25.27
CA GLN A 217 10.60 -1.19 -26.63
C GLN A 217 12.11 -1.45 -26.62
N ASN A 218 12.54 -2.58 -27.17
CA ASN A 218 13.96 -2.94 -27.29
C ASN A 218 14.76 -2.85 -25.97
N GLY A 219 14.13 -3.15 -24.82
CA GLY A 219 14.76 -3.13 -23.51
C GLY A 219 14.81 -1.74 -22.83
N ILE A 220 14.15 -0.75 -23.40
CA ILE A 220 13.95 0.59 -22.83
C ILE A 220 12.45 0.80 -22.64
N PHE A 221 12.04 1.30 -21.47
CA PHE A 221 10.66 1.68 -21.23
C PHE A 221 10.43 3.09 -21.81
N MET A 222 9.61 3.17 -22.85
CA MET A 222 9.28 4.42 -23.54
C MET A 222 8.12 5.09 -22.83
N ALA A 223 8.40 6.08 -22.02
CA ALA A 223 7.40 6.76 -21.22
C ALA A 223 6.60 7.78 -22.04
N ASN A 224 5.28 7.71 -21.95
CA ASN A 224 4.36 8.72 -22.42
C ASN A 224 4.08 9.77 -21.35
N GLU A 225 3.99 9.32 -20.08
CA GLU A 225 3.74 10.12 -18.91
C GLU A 225 4.66 9.70 -17.76
N VAL A 226 5.05 10.67 -16.94
CA VAL A 226 5.81 10.43 -15.70
C VAL A 226 5.26 11.36 -14.63
N GLU A 227 4.72 10.79 -13.56
CA GLU A 227 4.24 11.53 -12.41
C GLU A 227 5.15 11.31 -11.19
N VAL A 228 5.38 12.37 -10.42
CA VAL A 228 6.12 12.27 -9.15
C VAL A 228 5.15 11.94 -8.05
N GLU A 229 5.33 10.76 -7.48
CA GLU A 229 4.50 10.27 -6.42
C GLU A 229 4.84 10.86 -5.05
N GLY A 230 3.82 11.30 -4.31
CA GLY A 230 4.03 11.89 -2.99
C GLY A 230 2.78 11.92 -2.12
N TYR A 231 3.01 12.09 -0.81
CA TYR A 231 1.93 12.19 0.18
C TYR A 231 1.41 13.61 0.39
N ASP A 232 1.89 14.59 -0.38
CA ASP A 232 1.49 16.00 -0.23
C ASP A 232 0.02 16.24 -0.63
N VAL A 233 -0.50 15.39 -1.52
CA VAL A 233 -1.87 15.48 -2.06
C VAL A 233 -2.91 14.71 -1.24
N ILE A 234 -2.50 13.87 -0.27
CA ILE A 234 -3.47 13.14 0.56
C ILE A 234 -4.11 14.03 1.63
N SER A 235 -5.33 13.69 2.02
CA SER A 235 -6.12 14.49 2.96
C SER A 235 -5.43 14.72 4.31
N ASN A 236 -5.96 15.66 5.09
CA ASN A 236 -5.41 16.05 6.39
C ASN A 236 -5.39 14.88 7.40
N ASP A 237 -6.37 13.98 7.33
CA ASP A 237 -6.49 12.81 8.19
C ASP A 237 -6.29 11.57 7.33
N SER A 238 -5.15 10.92 7.48
CA SER A 238 -4.75 9.80 6.63
C SER A 238 -4.00 8.74 7.43
N ASP A 239 -4.09 7.53 6.93
CA ASP A 239 -3.40 6.34 7.42
C ASP A 239 -2.67 5.67 6.26
N VAL A 240 -1.37 5.44 6.40
CA VAL A 240 -0.50 4.96 5.33
C VAL A 240 0.39 3.83 5.82
N GLU A 241 0.27 2.66 5.20
CA GLU A 241 1.18 1.53 5.37
C GLU A 241 2.42 1.69 4.49
N GLY A 242 3.58 1.31 4.98
CA GLY A 242 4.78 1.31 4.16
C GLY A 242 6.09 0.98 4.86
N ILE A 243 7.15 1.08 4.07
CA ILE A 243 8.52 0.87 4.52
C ILE A 243 9.16 2.21 4.84
N VAL A 244 9.77 2.30 6.02
CA VAL A 244 10.63 3.43 6.38
C VAL A 244 11.87 3.44 5.48
N THR A 245 12.03 4.47 4.68
CA THR A 245 13.11 4.59 3.70
C THR A 245 14.26 5.49 4.16
N TRP A 246 14.00 6.34 5.13
CA TRP A 246 15.00 7.18 5.78
C TRP A 246 14.50 7.64 7.15
N VAL A 247 15.42 7.91 8.09
CA VAL A 247 15.14 8.46 9.42
C VAL A 247 16.18 9.51 9.78
N ALA A 248 15.74 10.65 10.30
CA ALA A 248 16.64 11.68 10.85
C ALA A 248 17.38 11.17 12.08
N ASN A 249 18.64 11.60 12.29
CA ASN A 249 19.46 11.16 13.42
C ASN A 249 18.86 11.47 14.81
N ASP A 250 18.05 12.51 14.91
CA ASP A 250 17.34 12.94 16.13
C ASP A 250 15.91 12.37 16.22
N TYR A 251 15.51 11.56 15.24
CA TYR A 251 14.17 11.02 15.10
C TYR A 251 13.07 12.09 15.04
N SER A 252 13.37 13.27 14.51
CA SER A 252 12.38 14.34 14.34
C SER A 252 11.49 14.13 13.13
N GLU A 253 11.96 13.37 12.14
CA GLU A 253 11.24 13.02 10.92
C GLU A 253 11.74 11.71 10.29
N PHE A 254 10.93 11.10 9.47
CA PHE A 254 11.28 9.93 8.66
C PHE A 254 10.55 9.98 7.31
N SER A 255 11.09 9.26 6.34
CA SER A 255 10.48 9.09 5.02
C SER A 255 9.86 7.70 4.88
N LEU A 256 8.69 7.64 4.24
CA LEU A 256 7.96 6.40 3.99
C LEU A 256 7.84 6.17 2.48
N ASN A 257 8.12 4.95 2.04
CA ASN A 257 8.00 4.50 0.64
C ASN A 257 8.72 5.39 -0.40
N TYR A 258 9.73 6.18 -0.01
CA TYR A 258 10.36 7.25 -0.81
C TYR A 258 9.39 8.35 -1.28
N ARG A 259 8.12 8.34 -0.86
CA ARG A 259 7.05 9.24 -1.32
C ARG A 259 6.86 10.49 -0.46
N GLY A 260 7.46 10.57 0.71
CA GLY A 260 7.33 11.76 1.54
C GLY A 260 7.79 11.60 2.99
N ALA A 261 7.90 12.74 3.66
CA ALA A 261 8.35 12.80 5.05
C ALA A 261 7.18 12.96 6.03
N PHE A 262 7.30 12.27 7.15
CA PHE A 262 6.42 12.38 8.31
C PHE A 262 7.21 12.95 9.48
N PHE A 263 6.68 14.00 10.10
CA PHE A 263 7.27 14.62 11.28
C PHE A 263 6.80 13.94 12.55
N ILE A 264 7.69 13.85 13.54
CA ILE A 264 7.45 13.24 14.85
C ILE A 264 7.50 14.35 15.88
N ASP A 265 6.44 14.49 16.69
CA ASP A 265 6.43 15.42 17.83
C ASP A 265 6.22 14.68 19.16
N ASN A 266 6.13 15.42 20.25
CA ASN A 266 5.96 14.84 21.59
C ASN A 266 4.59 14.18 21.81
N ALA A 267 3.64 14.40 20.92
CA ALA A 267 2.30 13.81 20.98
C ALA A 267 2.19 12.54 20.12
N THR A 268 3.19 12.26 19.27
CA THR A 268 3.23 11.03 18.45
C THR A 268 3.28 9.81 19.36
N ARG A 269 2.34 8.88 19.16
CA ARG A 269 2.31 7.59 19.87
C ARG A 269 3.00 6.54 19.04
N PHE A 270 3.59 5.56 19.70
CA PHE A 270 4.22 4.40 19.08
C PHE A 270 3.50 3.16 19.61
N GLU A 271 3.00 2.32 18.71
CA GLU A 271 2.28 1.09 19.01
C GLU A 271 3.10 -0.11 18.49
N ASP A 272 3.07 -1.22 19.22
CA ASP A 272 3.87 -2.45 19.00
C ASP A 272 5.38 -2.24 18.88
N GLY A 273 5.86 -1.08 19.35
CA GLY A 273 7.26 -0.71 19.35
C GLY A 273 7.53 0.60 20.07
N SER A 274 8.65 1.23 19.75
CA SER A 274 9.07 2.49 20.35
C SER A 274 9.80 3.36 19.32
N LYS A 275 9.99 4.64 19.61
CA LYS A 275 10.76 5.57 18.76
C LYS A 275 12.15 5.00 18.36
N ALA A 276 12.80 4.25 19.27
CA ALA A 276 14.11 3.65 19.02
C ALA A 276 14.08 2.48 18.01
N ASN A 277 12.90 1.90 17.72
CA ASN A 277 12.73 0.85 16.73
C ASN A 277 12.57 1.41 15.31
N LEU A 278 12.31 2.73 15.17
CA LEU A 278 12.15 3.37 13.88
C LEU A 278 13.50 3.41 13.14
N LYS A 279 13.61 2.65 12.07
CA LYS A 279 14.84 2.51 11.28
C LYS A 279 14.49 2.21 9.81
N GLN A 280 15.41 2.49 8.91
CA GLN A 280 15.27 2.11 7.50
C GLN A 280 14.98 0.61 7.35
N GLY A 281 14.05 0.27 6.48
CA GLY A 281 13.59 -1.09 6.21
C GLY A 281 12.50 -1.60 7.15
N GLN A 282 12.14 -0.81 8.19
CA GLN A 282 11.02 -1.16 9.08
C GLN A 282 9.69 -0.91 8.38
N GLU A 283 8.78 -1.85 8.45
CA GLU A 283 7.40 -1.71 8.01
C GLU A 283 6.57 -1.10 9.13
N VAL A 284 5.80 -0.09 8.79
CA VAL A 284 4.97 0.66 9.74
C VAL A 284 3.67 1.10 9.07
N GLU A 285 2.63 1.25 9.89
CA GLU A 285 1.42 1.99 9.58
C GLU A 285 1.48 3.35 10.28
N VAL A 286 1.16 4.42 9.56
CA VAL A 286 1.31 5.79 10.03
C VAL A 286 0.01 6.55 9.89
N THR A 287 -0.69 6.74 11.01
CA THR A 287 -1.77 7.73 11.08
C THR A 287 -1.17 9.12 11.18
N SER A 288 -1.60 10.06 10.36
CA SER A 288 -1.05 11.40 10.31
C SER A 288 -2.06 12.51 10.09
N VAL A 289 -1.67 13.73 10.47
CA VAL A 289 -2.44 14.96 10.24
C VAL A 289 -1.52 16.08 9.74
N MET A 290 -2.10 17.03 9.01
CA MET A 290 -1.38 18.27 8.65
C MET A 290 -1.32 19.22 9.84
N LYS A 291 -0.12 19.55 10.31
CA LYS A 291 0.13 20.46 11.43
C LYS A 291 1.17 21.53 11.02
N ASN A 292 0.75 22.78 10.94
CA ASN A 292 1.61 23.90 10.52
C ASN A 292 2.29 23.68 9.15
N GLY A 293 1.58 23.09 8.20
CA GLY A 293 2.09 22.80 6.87
C GLY A 293 3.04 21.59 6.79
N LYS A 294 3.10 20.77 7.84
CA LYS A 294 3.91 19.56 7.91
C LYS A 294 3.01 18.36 8.20
N ARG A 295 3.21 17.26 7.48
CA ARG A 295 2.53 16.00 7.77
C ARG A 295 3.14 15.40 9.04
N THR A 296 2.38 15.37 10.11
CA THR A 296 2.85 14.95 11.43
C THR A 296 2.19 13.64 11.81
N ALA A 297 2.99 12.64 12.12
CA ALA A 297 2.51 11.34 12.60
C ALA A 297 1.84 11.51 13.97
N THR A 298 0.62 11.00 14.11
CA THR A 298 -0.11 10.92 15.38
C THR A 298 0.07 9.55 16.02
N VAL A 299 0.10 8.49 15.21
CA VAL A 299 0.40 7.12 15.60
C VAL A 299 1.41 6.55 14.59
N ILE A 300 2.35 5.77 15.07
CA ILE A 300 3.24 4.92 14.30
C ILE A 300 3.11 3.52 14.89
N GLU A 301 2.49 2.62 14.17
CA GLU A 301 2.35 1.21 14.53
C GLU A 301 3.39 0.39 13.78
N PHE A 302 4.11 -0.46 14.51
CA PHE A 302 5.14 -1.32 13.92
C PHE A 302 4.54 -2.64 13.51
N GLU A 303 4.55 -2.91 12.20
CA GLU A 303 4.17 -4.20 11.69
C GLU A 303 5.14 -5.29 12.15
N ARG A 304 4.58 -6.40 12.62
CA ARG A 304 5.40 -7.59 12.96
C ARG A 304 5.80 -8.25 11.66
N SER A 305 7.11 -8.29 11.37
CA SER A 305 7.58 -9.08 10.24
C SER A 305 7.19 -10.54 10.43
N GLU A 306 6.57 -11.16 9.44
CA GLU A 306 6.23 -12.60 9.45
C GLU A 306 7.46 -13.49 9.72
N PHE A 307 8.67 -12.96 9.54
CA PHE A 307 9.94 -13.63 9.77
C PHE A 307 10.35 -13.76 11.26
N ASP A 308 9.71 -13.03 12.19
CA ASP A 308 10.03 -13.15 13.61
C ASP A 308 9.39 -14.39 14.27
N ASN A 309 8.45 -15.06 13.62
CA ASN A 309 7.77 -16.25 14.16
C ASN A 309 8.58 -17.55 14.02
N ASP A 310 9.57 -17.63 13.14
CA ASP A 310 10.33 -18.88 12.92
C ASP A 310 11.44 -19.15 13.97
N ASN A 311 11.77 -18.17 14.80
CA ASN A 311 12.84 -18.32 15.81
C ASN A 311 12.34 -18.67 17.24
N GLN A 312 11.04 -18.75 17.50
CA GLN A 312 10.53 -19.09 18.85
C GLN A 312 10.40 -20.60 19.14
N TRP A 313 10.65 -21.47 18.18
CA TRP A 313 10.51 -22.94 18.35
C TRP A 313 11.83 -23.71 18.36
N ARG A 314 12.97 -23.05 18.58
CA ARG A 314 14.27 -23.70 18.82
C ARG A 314 14.87 -23.27 20.16
N GLY A 315 14.28 -23.72 21.23
CA GLY A 315 14.78 -23.67 22.58
C GLY A 315 14.57 -25.00 23.27
#